data_4312c57f9b60b1d1af7742adcc4bf78c
#
_entry.id   4312c57f9b60b1d1af7742adcc4bf78c
#
_cell.length_a   1.000
_cell.length_b   1.000
_cell.length_c   1.000
_cell.angle_alpha   90.00
_cell.angle_beta   90.00
_cell.angle_gamma   90.00
#
_symmetry.space_group_name_H-M   'P 1'
#
loop_
_entity.id
_entity.type
_entity.pdbx_description
1 polymer ?
#
loop_
_entity_poly.entity_id
_entity_poly.type
_entity_poly.pdbx_seq_one_letter_code
_entity_poly.pdbx_strand_id
1 'polypeptide(L)'
;MNEASINLAVDNTPFEDQKSIYEIQTESILTLLKKAGLSTKDVDGIATNGVERFSSVGMAEYLGINPKWSESSFLGGSSYLTFVKRAIEAVEMGYCNVAIVSYGSNQRSAKTRKIGGVIEDHTPQKYFEYSQGILSPLSLYALVAQRAFHEWDVNSEDLAEI
;
A
#
# COMPACT_ATOMS: atom_id res chain seq x y z
N MET A 1 23.34 8.75 16.60
CA MET A 1 22.19 8.35 15.78
C MET A 1 22.74 7.65 14.56
N ASN A 2 22.23 6.50 14.23
CA ASN A 2 22.58 5.85 12.98
C ASN A 2 21.98 6.66 11.84
N GLU A 3 22.68 6.75 10.71
CA GLU A 3 22.14 7.34 9.50
C GLU A 3 21.41 6.24 8.72
N ALA A 4 20.12 6.41 8.48
CA ALA A 4 19.35 5.48 7.67
C ALA A 4 19.28 5.96 6.21
N SER A 5 19.29 5.01 5.27
CA SER A 5 19.17 5.29 3.85
C SER A 5 18.28 4.29 3.14
N ILE A 6 17.61 4.73 2.07
CA ILE A 6 16.90 3.84 1.15
C ILE A 6 17.92 3.32 0.14
N ASN A 7 18.30 2.06 0.26
CA ASN A 7 19.39 1.47 -0.55
C ASN A 7 18.89 0.91 -1.87
N LEU A 8 17.64 0.40 -1.92
CA LEU A 8 17.12 -0.27 -3.10
C LEU A 8 15.60 -0.24 -3.13
N ALA A 9 15.05 -0.10 -4.33
CA ALA A 9 13.64 -0.32 -4.62
C ALA A 9 13.52 -1.25 -5.84
N VAL A 10 12.50 -2.10 -5.82
CA VAL A 10 12.18 -2.97 -6.95
C VAL A 10 10.68 -2.88 -7.23
N ASP A 11 10.34 -2.89 -8.49
CA ASP A 11 9.00 -3.12 -8.98
C ASP A 11 8.98 -4.47 -9.70
N ASN A 12 8.03 -5.29 -9.34
CA ASN A 12 7.78 -6.56 -9.97
C ASN A 12 6.27 -6.66 -10.20
N THR A 13 5.85 -6.39 -11.42
CA THR A 13 4.43 -6.44 -11.80
C THR A 13 4.17 -7.72 -12.59
N PRO A 14 3.97 -8.86 -11.92
CA PRO A 14 3.58 -10.07 -12.60
C PRO A 14 2.15 -9.90 -13.12
N PHE A 15 1.98 -10.10 -14.42
CA PHE A 15 0.63 -10.20 -15.03
C PHE A 15 0.04 -11.61 -14.94
N GLU A 16 0.57 -12.44 -14.08
CA GLU A 16 0.13 -13.82 -13.94
C GLU A 16 -1.19 -13.90 -13.17
N ASP A 17 -2.14 -14.56 -13.78
CA ASP A 17 -3.40 -14.90 -13.14
C ASP A 17 -3.17 -15.94 -12.03
N GLN A 18 -3.79 -15.73 -10.88
CA GLN A 18 -3.92 -16.67 -9.76
C GLN A 18 -2.88 -16.63 -8.63
N LYS A 19 -1.96 -15.67 -8.59
CA LYS A 19 -1.10 -15.51 -7.41
C LYS A 19 -1.85 -14.84 -6.25
N SER A 20 -1.60 -15.36 -5.06
CA SER A 20 -2.01 -14.71 -3.82
C SER A 20 -1.19 -13.43 -3.58
N ILE A 21 -1.69 -12.55 -2.70
CA ILE A 21 -0.95 -11.34 -2.31
C ILE A 21 0.38 -11.72 -1.64
N TYR A 22 0.40 -12.81 -0.87
CA TYR A 22 1.62 -13.34 -0.24
C TYR A 22 2.69 -13.69 -1.27
N GLU A 23 2.32 -14.43 -2.32
CA GLU A 23 3.26 -14.82 -3.38
C GLU A 23 3.80 -13.61 -4.14
N ILE A 24 2.94 -12.64 -4.51
CA ILE A 24 3.34 -11.42 -5.21
C ILE A 24 4.34 -10.61 -4.37
N GLN A 25 4.06 -10.40 -3.10
CA GLN A 25 4.98 -9.67 -2.22
C GLN A 25 6.28 -10.43 -1.97
N THR A 26 6.18 -11.74 -1.76
CA THR A 26 7.36 -12.59 -1.54
C THR A 26 8.32 -12.54 -2.73
N GLU A 27 7.84 -12.66 -3.94
CA GLU A 27 8.67 -12.56 -5.14
C GLU A 27 9.41 -11.22 -5.24
N SER A 28 8.70 -10.13 -4.95
CA SER A 28 9.28 -8.80 -4.93
C SER A 28 10.35 -8.66 -3.83
N ILE A 29 10.05 -9.14 -2.62
CA ILE A 29 10.98 -9.11 -1.48
C ILE A 29 12.24 -9.96 -1.77
N LEU A 30 12.06 -11.19 -2.24
CA LEU A 30 13.20 -12.06 -2.56
C LEU A 30 14.05 -11.50 -3.70
N THR A 31 13.42 -10.87 -4.70
CA THR A 31 14.15 -10.18 -5.79
C THR A 31 14.94 -9.00 -5.25
N LEU A 32 14.36 -8.21 -4.36
CA LEU A 32 15.03 -7.08 -3.71
C LEU A 32 16.22 -7.56 -2.88
N LEU A 33 16.03 -8.55 -2.02
CA LEU A 33 17.07 -9.11 -1.17
C LEU A 33 18.23 -9.68 -1.99
N LYS A 34 17.93 -10.44 -3.04
CA LYS A 34 18.95 -10.96 -3.96
C LYS A 34 19.79 -9.85 -4.59
N LYS A 35 19.16 -8.75 -5.03
CA LYS A 35 19.86 -7.59 -5.60
C LYS A 35 20.70 -6.87 -4.56
N ALA A 36 20.26 -6.85 -3.30
CA ALA A 36 20.99 -6.26 -2.18
C ALA A 36 22.12 -7.17 -1.63
N GLY A 37 22.22 -8.41 -2.07
CA GLY A 37 23.15 -9.39 -1.51
C GLY A 37 22.77 -9.85 -0.10
N LEU A 38 21.49 -9.74 0.26
CA LEU A 38 20.93 -10.09 1.55
C LEU A 38 20.01 -11.31 1.47
N SER A 39 19.68 -11.86 2.62
CA SER A 39 18.71 -12.93 2.82
C SER A 39 17.61 -12.51 3.79
N THR A 40 16.55 -13.29 3.94
CA THR A 40 15.48 -13.04 4.93
C THR A 40 16.00 -13.03 6.37
N LYS A 41 17.15 -13.68 6.65
CA LYS A 41 17.79 -13.71 7.98
C LYS A 41 18.42 -12.37 8.37
N ASP A 42 18.72 -11.54 7.39
CA ASP A 42 19.36 -10.24 7.59
C ASP A 42 18.32 -9.15 7.86
N VAL A 43 17.03 -9.46 7.63
CA VAL A 43 15.90 -8.53 7.81
C VAL A 43 15.37 -8.64 9.22
N ASP A 44 15.36 -7.51 9.94
CA ASP A 44 14.85 -7.41 11.30
C ASP A 44 13.78 -6.30 11.46
N GLY A 45 13.32 -5.72 10.33
CA GLY A 45 12.20 -4.79 10.27
C GLY A 45 11.29 -5.05 9.06
N ILE A 46 9.97 -4.97 9.23
CA ILE A 46 9.01 -5.15 8.15
C ILE A 46 7.80 -4.25 8.29
N ALA A 47 7.41 -3.61 7.19
CA ALA A 47 6.16 -2.86 7.11
C ALA A 47 5.39 -3.22 5.84
N THR A 48 4.14 -3.58 6.02
CA THR A 48 3.18 -3.87 4.92
C THR A 48 1.75 -3.83 5.43
N ASN A 49 0.80 -3.76 4.52
CA ASN A 49 -0.61 -3.99 4.79
C ASN A 49 -1.32 -4.63 3.60
N GLY A 50 -2.64 -4.87 3.76
CA GLY A 50 -3.49 -5.37 2.68
C GLY A 50 -3.42 -6.88 2.43
N VAL A 51 -2.63 -7.63 3.19
CA VAL A 51 -2.56 -9.09 3.09
C VAL A 51 -3.67 -9.72 3.95
N GLU A 52 -3.69 -9.32 5.22
CA GLU A 52 -4.67 -9.75 6.22
C GLU A 52 -4.75 -8.75 7.37
N ARG A 53 -5.49 -9.09 8.44
CA ARG A 53 -5.68 -8.18 9.60
C ARG A 53 -4.35 -7.79 10.27
N PHE A 54 -3.39 -8.70 10.34
CA PHE A 54 -2.06 -8.50 10.92
C PHE A 54 -0.97 -8.63 9.85
N SER A 55 -1.09 -7.83 8.81
CA SER A 55 -0.33 -8.00 7.55
C SER A 55 1.18 -8.13 7.72
N SER A 56 1.81 -7.30 8.57
CA SER A 56 3.27 -7.36 8.78
C SER A 56 3.68 -8.63 9.51
N VAL A 57 2.87 -9.09 10.46
CA VAL A 57 3.13 -10.34 11.21
C VAL A 57 2.98 -11.55 10.29
N GLY A 58 1.87 -11.64 9.55
CA GLY A 58 1.63 -12.74 8.64
C GLY A 58 2.68 -12.82 7.52
N MET A 59 3.10 -11.68 6.97
CA MET A 59 4.15 -11.65 5.95
C MET A 59 5.52 -12.05 6.55
N ALA A 60 5.83 -11.61 7.76
CA ALA A 60 7.07 -12.01 8.45
C ALA A 60 7.12 -13.51 8.71
N GLU A 61 6.00 -14.09 9.17
CA GLU A 61 5.86 -15.53 9.38
C GLU A 61 6.01 -16.30 8.06
N TYR A 62 5.34 -15.86 7.00
CA TYR A 62 5.41 -16.49 5.69
C TYR A 62 6.82 -16.50 5.09
N LEU A 63 7.60 -15.45 5.34
CA LEU A 63 9.00 -15.30 4.89
C LEU A 63 10.03 -15.91 5.84
N GLY A 64 9.63 -16.35 7.03
CA GLY A 64 10.55 -16.79 8.07
C GLY A 64 11.44 -15.68 8.63
N ILE A 65 10.94 -14.44 8.63
CA ILE A 65 11.60 -13.28 9.24
C ILE A 65 11.19 -13.21 10.71
N ASN A 66 12.16 -12.90 11.58
CA ASN A 66 11.90 -12.60 13.00
C ASN A 66 12.12 -11.10 13.27
N PRO A 67 11.09 -10.25 13.05
CA PRO A 67 11.26 -8.81 13.09
C PRO A 67 11.37 -8.31 14.53
N LYS A 68 12.30 -7.38 14.76
CA LYS A 68 12.39 -6.55 15.97
C LYS A 68 11.44 -5.35 15.87
N TRP A 69 11.15 -4.90 14.66
CA TRP A 69 10.22 -3.83 14.37
C TRP A 69 9.24 -4.25 13.28
N SER A 70 7.95 -3.97 13.48
CA SER A 70 6.92 -4.23 12.47
C SER A 70 5.84 -3.15 12.47
N GLU A 71 5.29 -2.86 11.29
CA GLU A 71 4.24 -1.84 11.11
C GLU A 71 3.21 -2.33 10.08
N SER A 72 1.92 -2.12 10.39
CA SER A 72 0.81 -2.42 9.47
C SER A 72 -0.38 -1.49 9.64
N SER A 73 -0.13 -0.21 9.83
CA SER A 73 -1.16 0.83 9.88
C SER A 73 -1.91 0.95 8.56
N PHE A 74 -3.17 1.36 8.63
CA PHE A 74 -4.00 1.58 7.46
C PHE A 74 -4.39 3.05 7.33
N LEU A 75 -3.74 3.76 6.40
CA LEU A 75 -3.92 5.18 6.10
C LEU A 75 -4.31 5.38 4.62
N GLY A 76 -5.01 4.42 4.04
CA GLY A 76 -5.31 4.42 2.61
C GLY A 76 -4.04 4.32 1.75
N GLY A 77 -4.04 4.96 0.58
CA GLY A 77 -2.91 4.92 -0.35
C GLY A 77 -1.61 5.53 0.18
N SER A 78 -1.68 6.42 1.17
CA SER A 78 -0.50 7.04 1.80
C SER A 78 0.20 6.16 2.85
N SER A 79 -0.35 4.98 3.18
CA SER A 79 0.25 4.06 4.16
C SER A 79 1.72 3.77 3.85
N TYR A 80 2.05 3.51 2.60
CA TYR A 80 3.40 3.10 2.19
C TYR A 80 4.43 4.21 2.32
N LEU A 81 4.08 5.47 2.05
CA LEU A 81 4.94 6.62 2.33
C LEU A 81 5.19 6.77 3.83
N THR A 82 4.16 6.55 4.65
CA THR A 82 4.27 6.54 6.10
C THR A 82 5.17 5.40 6.58
N PHE A 83 5.06 4.21 6.00
CA PHE A 83 5.93 3.08 6.32
C PHE A 83 7.40 3.36 6.00
N VAL A 84 7.69 3.97 4.86
CA VAL A 84 9.06 4.39 4.53
C VAL A 84 9.61 5.35 5.57
N LYS A 85 8.84 6.39 5.94
CA LYS A 85 9.25 7.32 6.98
C LYS A 85 9.53 6.62 8.31
N ARG A 86 8.60 5.78 8.76
CA ARG A 86 8.72 5.06 10.04
C ARG A 86 9.83 4.00 10.03
N ALA A 87 10.09 3.37 8.89
CA ALA A 87 11.21 2.45 8.74
C ALA A 87 12.56 3.18 8.89
N ILE A 88 12.70 4.36 8.30
CA ILE A 88 13.87 5.23 8.49
C ILE A 88 14.03 5.57 9.97
N GLU A 89 12.98 6.07 10.62
CA GLU A 89 12.99 6.39 12.05
C GLU A 89 13.35 5.16 12.91
N ALA A 90 12.84 3.97 12.58
CA ALA A 90 13.13 2.75 13.31
C ALA A 90 14.61 2.34 13.21
N VAL A 91 15.23 2.49 12.05
CA VAL A 91 16.67 2.24 11.86
C VAL A 91 17.50 3.29 12.59
N GLU A 92 17.17 4.57 12.49
CA GLU A 92 17.88 5.66 13.17
C GLU A 92 17.84 5.52 14.71
N MET A 93 16.71 5.05 15.23
CA MET A 93 16.52 4.78 16.66
C MET A 93 17.11 3.46 17.12
N GLY A 94 17.62 2.63 16.20
CA GLY A 94 18.20 1.33 16.51
C GLY A 94 17.20 0.24 16.84
N TYR A 95 15.93 0.39 16.48
CA TYR A 95 14.90 -0.64 16.66
C TYR A 95 15.10 -1.82 15.70
N CYS A 96 15.66 -1.56 14.52
CA CYS A 96 16.08 -2.56 13.55
C CYS A 96 17.28 -2.04 12.75
N ASN A 97 17.94 -2.93 11.99
CA ASN A 97 19.06 -2.57 11.15
C ASN A 97 18.69 -2.60 9.66
N VAL A 98 17.86 -3.54 9.26
CA VAL A 98 17.40 -3.74 7.89
C VAL A 98 15.89 -3.85 7.86
N ALA A 99 15.23 -2.82 7.37
CA ALA A 99 13.78 -2.79 7.23
C ALA A 99 13.35 -2.94 5.76
N ILE A 100 12.28 -3.70 5.56
CA ILE A 100 11.60 -3.84 4.26
C ILE A 100 10.23 -3.20 4.34
N VAL A 101 9.89 -2.42 3.32
CA VAL A 101 8.53 -1.95 3.07
C VAL A 101 8.04 -2.62 1.79
N SER A 102 6.93 -3.34 1.86
CA SER A 102 6.40 -4.09 0.71
C SER A 102 4.93 -3.79 0.44
N TYR A 103 4.56 -3.91 -0.83
CA TYR A 103 3.19 -3.83 -1.32
C TYR A 103 2.94 -4.93 -2.35
N GLY A 104 1.76 -5.49 -2.32
CA GLY A 104 1.26 -6.38 -3.36
C GLY A 104 -0.25 -6.33 -3.44
N SER A 105 -0.79 -6.52 -4.62
CA SER A 105 -2.24 -6.60 -4.85
C SER A 105 -2.54 -7.53 -6.01
N ASN A 106 -3.52 -8.40 -5.82
CA ASN A 106 -4.05 -9.28 -6.85
C ASN A 106 -5.49 -8.89 -7.28
N GLN A 107 -5.93 -7.69 -6.93
CA GLN A 107 -7.32 -7.24 -7.18
C GLN A 107 -7.71 -7.31 -8.66
N ARG A 108 -6.75 -7.14 -9.57
CA ARG A 108 -6.99 -7.22 -11.01
C ARG A 108 -7.25 -8.66 -11.46
N SER A 109 -6.37 -9.60 -11.13
CA SER A 109 -6.49 -11.01 -11.49
C SER A 109 -7.64 -11.70 -10.76
N ALA A 110 -7.83 -11.39 -9.49
CA ALA A 110 -8.96 -11.90 -8.68
C ALA A 110 -10.31 -11.27 -9.06
N LYS A 111 -10.33 -10.25 -9.96
CA LYS A 111 -11.53 -9.50 -10.34
C LYS A 111 -12.28 -8.89 -9.15
N THR A 112 -11.56 -8.63 -8.07
CA THR A 112 -12.11 -8.06 -6.83
C THR A 112 -11.88 -6.55 -6.72
N ARG A 113 -11.40 -5.90 -7.80
CA ARG A 113 -11.14 -4.48 -7.83
C ARG A 113 -12.42 -3.69 -7.59
N LYS A 114 -12.58 -3.24 -6.37
CA LYS A 114 -13.58 -2.25 -5.99
C LYS A 114 -12.85 -0.92 -5.86
N ILE A 115 -13.11 0.00 -6.79
CA ILE A 115 -12.52 1.33 -6.75
C ILE A 115 -13.05 2.02 -5.49
N GLY A 116 -12.16 2.31 -4.54
CA GLY A 116 -12.48 2.99 -3.30
C GLY A 116 -12.83 2.09 -2.11
N GLY A 117 -12.82 0.78 -2.29
CA GLY A 117 -13.19 -0.17 -1.25
C GLY A 117 -14.69 -0.11 -0.88
N VAL A 118 -15.24 -1.19 -0.36
CA VAL A 118 -16.49 -1.13 0.40
C VAL A 118 -16.07 -0.84 1.83
N ILE A 119 -16.16 0.39 2.24
CA ILE A 119 -16.14 0.72 3.66
C ILE A 119 -17.54 0.33 4.14
N GLU A 120 -17.63 -0.78 4.86
CA GLU A 120 -18.81 -1.10 5.69
C GLU A 120 -18.80 -0.13 6.87
N ASP A 121 -19.08 1.12 6.56
CA ASP A 121 -19.04 2.18 7.54
C ASP A 121 -20.48 2.65 7.79
N HIS A 122 -21.02 2.28 8.92
CA HIS A 122 -22.35 2.65 9.37
C HIS A 122 -22.38 4.06 9.97
N THR A 123 -21.64 5.00 9.37
CA THR A 123 -21.67 6.40 9.80
C THR A 123 -22.86 7.15 9.21
N PRO A 124 -23.36 8.20 9.89
CA PRO A 124 -24.42 9.06 9.34
C PRO A 124 -24.05 9.67 7.98
N GLN A 125 -22.77 9.99 7.76
CA GLN A 125 -22.26 10.50 6.48
C GLN A 125 -22.45 9.47 5.37
N LYS A 126 -22.13 8.21 5.63
CA LYS A 126 -22.30 7.15 4.64
C LYS A 126 -23.76 6.89 4.28
N TYR A 127 -24.66 6.95 5.24
CA TYR A 127 -26.09 6.86 4.94
C TYR A 127 -26.57 8.01 4.06
N PHE A 128 -26.10 9.23 4.33
CA PHE A 128 -26.40 10.38 3.48
C PHE A 128 -25.81 10.23 2.09
N GLU A 129 -24.53 9.89 1.98
CA GLU A 129 -23.83 9.70 0.71
C GLU A 129 -24.48 8.58 -0.13
N TYR A 130 -24.78 7.44 0.47
CA TYR A 130 -25.41 6.32 -0.23
C TYR A 130 -26.80 6.65 -0.76
N SER A 131 -27.59 7.41 -0.02
CA SER A 131 -28.91 7.86 -0.47
C SER A 131 -28.84 8.78 -1.70
N GLN A 132 -27.71 9.45 -1.91
CA GLN A 132 -27.41 10.28 -3.08
C GLN A 132 -26.69 9.53 -4.21
N GLY A 133 -26.50 8.21 -4.07
CA GLY A 133 -25.79 7.40 -5.06
C GLY A 133 -24.25 7.51 -5.00
N ILE A 134 -23.70 8.12 -3.96
CA ILE A 134 -22.25 8.25 -3.77
C ILE A 134 -21.71 6.98 -3.12
N LEU A 135 -21.25 6.04 -3.95
CA LEU A 135 -20.82 4.70 -3.51
C LEU A 135 -19.30 4.55 -3.36
N SER A 136 -18.54 5.52 -3.83
CA SER A 136 -17.07 5.40 -3.85
C SER A 136 -16.41 6.78 -3.93
N PRO A 137 -15.10 6.89 -3.62
CA PRO A 137 -14.34 8.12 -3.84
C PRO A 137 -14.43 8.65 -5.27
N LEU A 138 -14.58 7.77 -6.26
CA LEU A 138 -14.75 8.17 -7.67
C LEU A 138 -15.98 9.08 -7.86
N SER A 139 -17.10 8.75 -7.20
CA SER A 139 -18.30 9.58 -7.25
C SER A 139 -18.06 10.97 -6.64
N LEU A 140 -17.29 11.04 -5.54
CA LEU A 140 -16.94 12.33 -4.91
C LEU A 140 -16.05 13.17 -5.83
N TYR A 141 -15.02 12.57 -6.45
CA TYR A 141 -14.17 13.28 -7.41
C TYR A 141 -14.95 13.73 -8.65
N ALA A 142 -15.92 12.93 -9.12
CA ALA A 142 -16.78 13.33 -10.22
C ALA A 142 -17.62 14.58 -9.88
N LEU A 143 -18.12 14.70 -8.66
CA LEU A 143 -18.82 15.92 -8.20
C LEU A 143 -17.88 17.13 -8.15
N VAL A 144 -16.66 16.95 -7.69
CA VAL A 144 -15.62 18.00 -7.68
C VAL A 144 -15.30 18.45 -9.11
N ALA A 145 -15.12 17.50 -10.03
CA ALA A 145 -14.87 17.80 -11.44
C ALA A 145 -16.03 18.56 -12.07
N GLN A 146 -17.28 18.14 -11.83
CA GLN A 146 -18.48 18.87 -12.31
C GLN A 146 -18.53 20.29 -11.76
N ARG A 147 -18.14 20.49 -10.50
CA ARG A 147 -18.06 21.82 -9.91
C ARG A 147 -16.99 22.67 -10.57
N ALA A 148 -15.82 22.10 -10.85
CA ALA A 148 -14.74 22.77 -11.56
C ALA A 148 -15.17 23.20 -12.98
N PHE A 149 -15.87 22.33 -13.72
CA PHE A 149 -16.43 22.66 -15.04
C PHE A 149 -17.47 23.79 -15.00
N HIS A 150 -18.19 23.89 -13.89
CA HIS A 150 -19.17 24.97 -13.74
C HIS A 150 -18.54 26.31 -13.34
N GLU A 151 -17.53 26.31 -12.48
CA GLU A 151 -16.92 27.53 -11.94
C GLU A 151 -15.74 28.05 -12.77
N TRP A 152 -15.03 27.16 -13.45
CA TRP A 152 -13.84 27.47 -14.21
C TRP A 152 -14.03 27.05 -15.66
N ASP A 153 -13.36 27.71 -16.58
CA ASP A 153 -13.42 27.39 -18.00
C ASP A 153 -12.55 26.16 -18.32
N VAL A 154 -12.91 25.02 -17.72
CA VAL A 154 -12.23 23.71 -17.89
C VAL A 154 -13.24 22.65 -18.28
N ASN A 155 -12.78 21.62 -18.99
CA ASN A 155 -13.60 20.55 -19.51
C ASN A 155 -12.93 19.17 -19.34
N SER A 156 -13.56 18.12 -19.84
CA SER A 156 -13.04 16.75 -19.73
C SER A 156 -11.73 16.53 -20.49
N GLU A 157 -11.49 17.30 -21.56
CA GLU A 157 -10.26 17.18 -22.36
C GLU A 157 -9.07 17.73 -21.59
N ASP A 158 -9.27 18.85 -20.86
CA ASP A 158 -8.24 19.42 -20.00
C ASP A 158 -7.80 18.44 -18.88
N LEU A 159 -8.73 17.64 -18.36
CA LEU A 159 -8.41 16.60 -17.38
C LEU A 159 -7.71 15.37 -17.98
N ALA A 160 -7.78 15.20 -19.29
CA ALA A 160 -7.16 14.08 -20.00
C ALA A 160 -5.71 14.35 -20.41
N GLU A 161 -5.22 15.58 -20.24
CA GLU A 161 -3.83 15.94 -20.52
C GLU A 161 -2.82 15.50 -19.42
N ILE A 162 -3.33 15.02 -18.29
CA ILE A 162 -2.54 14.50 -17.18
C ILE A 162 -2.36 12.99 -17.33
#